data_ec228350f6d46097ad6925b6604c5d06
#
_entry.id   ec228350f6d46097ad6925b6604c5d06
#
_cell.length_a   1.000
_cell.length_b   1.000
_cell.length_c   1.000
_cell.angle_alpha   90.00
_cell.angle_beta   90.00
_cell.angle_gamma   90.00
#
_symmetry.space_group_name_H-M   'P 1'
#
loop_
_entity.id
_entity.type
_entity.pdbx_description
1 polymer ?
#
loop_
_entity_poly.entity_id
_entity_poly.type
_entity_poly.pdbx_seq_one_letter_code
_entity_poly.pdbx_strand_id
1 'polypeptide(L)'
;MKLVDRLTTGDVIYTSCVGIHLCYHLGIVYDDGKKKTVYHNSPYNKNKYGGSVCEESYETFMKEREIMKIIRTSATNYDILDASRKCKTEIWDSFFFNCEDYVLEIVEGHRRSNLRDSWKIAALGIVILIAL
;
A
#
# COMPACT_ATOMS: atom_id res chain seq x y z
N MET A 1 20.25 -0.30 -13.19
CA MET A 1 19.61 0.28 -11.98
C MET A 1 18.43 -0.58 -11.60
N LYS A 2 18.41 -1.03 -10.35
CA LYS A 2 17.29 -1.81 -9.84
C LYS A 2 16.05 -0.94 -9.68
N LEU A 3 14.87 -1.53 -9.76
CA LEU A 3 13.63 -0.79 -9.59
C LEU A 3 13.59 -0.07 -8.24
N VAL A 4 14.02 -0.72 -7.16
CA VAL A 4 14.00 -0.11 -5.81
C VAL A 4 14.78 1.20 -5.77
N ASP A 5 15.86 1.33 -6.57
CA ASP A 5 16.66 2.56 -6.62
C ASP A 5 15.89 3.75 -7.24
N ARG A 6 14.86 3.46 -8.01
CA ARG A 6 14.03 4.45 -8.70
C ARG A 6 12.77 4.84 -7.91
N LEU A 7 12.43 4.09 -6.89
CA LEU A 7 11.27 4.37 -6.06
C LEU A 7 11.54 5.55 -5.13
N THR A 8 10.52 6.36 -4.92
CA THR A 8 10.58 7.52 -4.02
C THR A 8 9.40 7.48 -3.06
N THR A 9 9.51 8.25 -1.97
CA THR A 9 8.39 8.40 -1.03
C THR A 9 7.12 8.80 -1.77
N GLY A 10 6.02 8.14 -1.43
CA GLY A 10 4.71 8.39 -2.04
C GLY A 10 4.39 7.48 -3.22
N ASP A 11 5.37 6.70 -3.70
CA ASP A 11 5.09 5.71 -4.75
C ASP A 11 4.23 4.60 -4.17
N VAL A 12 3.07 4.36 -4.77
CA VAL A 12 2.16 3.28 -4.37
C VAL A 12 2.43 2.08 -5.26
N ILE A 13 2.78 0.97 -4.62
CA ILE A 13 3.06 -0.29 -5.30
C ILE A 13 1.81 -1.16 -5.23
N TYR A 14 1.27 -1.51 -6.39
CA TYR A 14 0.20 -2.50 -6.51
C TYR A 14 0.85 -3.83 -6.84
N THR A 15 0.63 -4.82 -5.99
CA THR A 15 1.17 -6.17 -6.18
C THR A 15 0.05 -7.20 -6.25
N SER A 16 0.38 -8.39 -6.76
CA SER A 16 -0.47 -9.55 -6.59
C SER A 16 -0.60 -9.91 -5.11
N CYS A 17 -1.70 -10.54 -4.74
CA CYS A 17 -1.80 -11.17 -3.42
C CYS A 17 -1.01 -12.49 -3.43
N VAL A 18 -0.38 -12.81 -2.31
CA VAL A 18 0.32 -14.08 -2.17
C VAL A 18 -0.67 -15.24 -2.36
N GLY A 19 -0.42 -16.06 -3.39
CA GLY A 19 -1.22 -17.25 -3.67
C GLY A 19 -2.60 -17.01 -4.28
N ILE A 20 -2.99 -15.75 -4.55
CA ILE A 20 -4.30 -15.42 -5.11
C ILE A 20 -4.12 -14.43 -6.26
N HIS A 21 -4.47 -14.84 -7.48
CA HIS A 21 -4.28 -14.01 -8.67
C HIS A 21 -5.41 -12.99 -8.93
N LEU A 22 -6.53 -13.09 -8.22
CA LEU A 22 -7.70 -12.25 -8.44
C LEU A 22 -7.78 -11.03 -7.54
N CYS A 23 -6.86 -10.90 -6.58
CA CYS A 23 -6.80 -9.74 -5.73
C CYS A 23 -5.47 -9.01 -5.89
N TYR A 24 -5.41 -7.78 -5.39
CA TYR A 24 -4.18 -7.02 -5.35
C TYR A 24 -3.95 -6.48 -3.94
N HIS A 25 -2.70 -6.14 -3.67
CA HIS A 25 -2.28 -5.59 -2.39
C HIS A 25 -1.50 -4.30 -2.64
N LEU A 26 -1.70 -3.30 -1.78
CA LEU A 26 -1.06 -2.00 -1.90
C LEU A 26 -0.08 -1.78 -0.77
N GLY A 27 1.05 -1.17 -1.13
CA GLY A 27 1.96 -0.59 -0.17
C GLY A 27 2.41 0.79 -0.65
N ILE A 28 2.85 1.63 0.25
CA ILE A 28 3.38 2.95 -0.08
C ILE A 28 4.83 3.06 0.37
N VAL A 29 5.66 3.59 -0.52
CA VAL A 29 7.10 3.70 -0.29
C VAL A 29 7.40 4.85 0.65
N TYR A 30 8.28 4.60 1.60
CA TYR A 30 8.83 5.56 2.55
C TYR A 30 10.35 5.53 2.42
N ASP A 31 10.96 6.67 2.09
CA ASP A 31 12.39 6.83 1.96
C ASP A 31 12.88 7.78 3.05
N ASP A 32 13.67 7.26 4.00
CA ASP A 32 14.22 8.06 5.10
C ASP A 32 15.59 8.70 4.77
N GLY A 33 16.03 8.57 3.52
CA GLY A 33 17.34 9.06 3.06
C GLY A 33 18.44 8.03 3.17
N LYS A 34 18.24 6.95 3.90
CA LYS A 34 19.21 5.85 4.08
C LYS A 34 18.70 4.55 3.50
N LYS A 35 17.43 4.27 3.70
CA LYS A 35 16.80 3.05 3.20
C LYS A 35 15.37 3.34 2.75
N LYS A 36 14.85 2.46 1.91
CA LYS A 36 13.47 2.51 1.46
C LYS A 36 12.70 1.35 2.06
N THR A 37 11.58 1.68 2.67
CA THR A 37 10.67 0.71 3.26
C THR A 37 9.29 0.87 2.65
N VAL A 38 8.40 -0.06 2.94
CA VAL A 38 7.03 -0.03 2.47
C VAL A 38 6.09 -0.10 3.66
N TYR A 39 5.19 0.87 3.76
CA TYR A 39 4.10 0.84 4.73
C TYR A 39 2.89 0.22 4.09
N HIS A 40 2.26 -0.72 4.77
CA HIS A 40 1.06 -1.37 4.26
C HIS A 40 0.18 -1.91 5.38
N ASN A 41 -1.06 -2.19 5.05
CA ASN A 41 -2.04 -2.78 5.96
C ASN A 41 -2.39 -4.19 5.48
N SER A 42 -2.08 -5.20 6.28
CA SER A 42 -2.24 -6.61 5.91
C SER A 42 -2.87 -7.40 7.05
N PRO A 43 -3.76 -8.37 6.75
CA PRO A 43 -4.35 -9.21 7.79
C PRO A 43 -3.33 -10.11 8.48
N TYR A 44 -2.15 -10.31 7.90
CA TYR A 44 -1.11 -11.19 8.43
C TYR A 44 -0.12 -10.47 9.32
N ASN A 45 -0.19 -9.14 9.41
CA ASN A 45 0.78 -8.33 10.13
C ASN A 45 0.17 -7.79 11.42
N LYS A 46 1.05 -7.61 12.43
CA LYS A 46 0.67 -7.01 13.69
C LYS A 46 1.81 -6.11 14.15
N ASN A 47 1.54 -4.82 14.33
CA ASN A 47 2.52 -3.87 14.83
C ASN A 47 2.58 -3.93 16.37
N LYS A 48 3.52 -3.18 16.95
CA LYS A 48 3.72 -3.16 18.42
C LYS A 48 2.53 -2.61 19.22
N TYR A 49 1.58 -1.95 18.57
CA TYR A 49 0.38 -1.42 19.21
C TYR A 49 -0.83 -2.35 19.04
N GLY A 50 -0.66 -3.48 18.36
CA GLY A 50 -1.73 -4.44 18.12
C GLY A 50 -2.50 -4.24 16.82
N GLY A 51 -2.21 -3.19 16.07
CA GLY A 51 -2.83 -2.95 14.76
C GLY A 51 -2.11 -3.67 13.63
N SER A 52 -2.69 -3.64 12.44
CA SER A 52 -2.21 -4.37 11.26
C SER A 52 -1.37 -3.55 10.30
N VAL A 53 -1.22 -2.24 10.51
CA VAL A 53 -0.35 -1.39 9.69
C VAL A 53 1.10 -1.61 10.11
N CYS A 54 1.94 -1.98 9.15
CA CYS A 54 3.35 -2.27 9.41
C CYS A 54 4.25 -1.62 8.38
N GLU A 55 5.47 -1.32 8.81
CA GLU A 55 6.58 -0.95 7.94
C GLU A 55 7.45 -2.19 7.71
N GLU A 56 7.76 -2.47 6.46
CA GLU A 56 8.65 -3.58 6.10
C GLU A 56 9.70 -3.10 5.10
N SER A 57 10.84 -3.80 5.04
CA SER A 57 11.80 -3.57 3.97
C SER A 57 11.13 -3.85 2.62
N TYR A 58 11.61 -3.18 1.58
CA TYR A 58 11.12 -3.44 0.22
C TYR A 58 11.20 -4.93 -0.13
N GLU A 59 12.31 -5.57 0.21
CA GLU A 59 12.55 -6.98 -0.09
C GLU A 59 11.54 -7.90 0.62
N THR A 60 11.25 -7.61 1.88
CA THR A 60 10.25 -8.38 2.64
C THR A 60 8.85 -8.17 2.07
N PHE A 61 8.49 -6.93 1.76
CA PHE A 61 7.20 -6.62 1.16
C PHE A 61 7.01 -7.33 -0.18
N MET A 62 8.03 -7.38 -1.00
CA MET A 62 7.97 -7.98 -2.34
C MET A 62 8.10 -9.50 -2.37
N LYS A 63 8.42 -10.12 -1.23
CA LYS A 63 8.58 -11.57 -1.17
C LYS A 63 7.30 -12.28 -1.62
N GLU A 64 7.43 -13.14 -2.63
CA GLU A 64 6.31 -13.90 -3.21
C GLU A 64 5.21 -13.02 -3.84
N ARG A 65 5.54 -11.77 -4.17
CA ARG A 65 4.62 -10.84 -4.82
C ARG A 65 5.18 -10.40 -6.16
N GLU A 66 4.28 -10.11 -7.10
CA GLU A 66 4.63 -9.52 -8.39
C GLU A 66 4.05 -8.12 -8.48
N ILE A 67 4.81 -7.20 -9.03
CA ILE A 67 4.34 -5.82 -9.23
C ILE A 67 3.36 -5.80 -10.40
N MET A 68 2.18 -5.26 -10.15
CA MET A 68 1.17 -5.05 -11.18
C MET A 68 1.26 -3.65 -11.78
N LYS A 69 1.47 -2.64 -10.93
CA LYS A 69 1.67 -1.25 -11.35
C LYS A 69 2.25 -0.45 -10.19
N ILE A 70 2.82 0.71 -10.54
CA ILE A 70 3.27 1.70 -9.56
C ILE A 70 2.64 3.03 -9.93
N ILE A 71 2.06 3.72 -8.95
CA ILE A 71 1.49 5.05 -9.12
C ILE A 71 2.27 6.02 -8.25
N ARG A 72 2.88 7.02 -8.89
CA ARG A 72 3.58 8.08 -8.18
C ARG A 72 2.60 9.10 -7.64
N THR A 73 2.73 9.45 -6.37
CA THR A 73 1.86 10.42 -5.70
C THR A 73 2.70 11.51 -5.05
N SER A 74 2.04 12.54 -4.56
CA SER A 74 2.69 13.63 -3.83
C SER A 74 2.70 13.42 -2.31
N ALA A 75 2.31 12.24 -1.83
CA ALA A 75 2.33 11.94 -0.41
C ALA A 75 3.75 12.04 0.14
N THR A 76 3.89 12.65 1.31
CA THR A 76 5.17 12.89 1.97
C THR A 76 5.40 11.87 3.08
N ASN A 77 6.64 11.84 3.59
CA ASN A 77 6.95 11.03 4.79
C ASN A 77 6.04 11.42 5.97
N TYR A 78 5.76 12.70 6.13
CA TYR A 78 4.86 13.16 7.17
C TYR A 78 3.45 12.58 7.01
N ASP A 79 2.92 12.58 5.79
CA ASP A 79 1.57 12.05 5.51
C ASP A 79 1.49 10.57 5.88
N ILE A 80 2.53 9.81 5.54
CA ILE A 80 2.60 8.37 5.86
C ILE A 80 2.65 8.16 7.36
N LEU A 81 3.53 8.86 8.07
CA LEU A 81 3.70 8.71 9.51
C LEU A 81 2.46 9.18 10.28
N ASP A 82 1.84 10.28 9.85
CA ASP A 82 0.65 10.82 10.50
C ASP A 82 -0.53 9.85 10.38
N ALA A 83 -0.80 9.34 9.19
CA ALA A 83 -1.86 8.36 8.98
C ALA A 83 -1.60 7.07 9.76
N SER A 84 -0.36 6.59 9.75
CA SER A 84 0.03 5.38 10.47
C SER A 84 -0.14 5.54 11.99
N ARG A 85 0.17 6.71 12.52
CA ARG A 85 -0.04 7.02 13.94
C ARG A 85 -1.52 7.03 14.30
N LYS A 86 -2.36 7.61 13.44
CA LYS A 86 -3.80 7.71 13.68
C LYS A 86 -4.50 6.37 13.69
N CYS A 87 -4.01 5.39 12.90
CA CYS A 87 -4.62 4.06 12.80
C CYS A 87 -3.75 2.95 13.42
N LYS A 88 -2.83 3.30 14.31
CA LYS A 88 -1.84 2.35 14.84
C LYS A 88 -2.41 1.14 15.56
N THR A 89 -3.64 1.25 16.10
CA THR A 89 -4.31 0.17 16.81
C THR A 89 -5.39 -0.51 15.96
N GLU A 90 -5.68 0.00 14.77
CA GLU A 90 -6.72 -0.58 13.92
C GLU A 90 -6.24 -1.89 13.30
N ILE A 91 -7.16 -2.85 13.22
CA ILE A 91 -6.91 -4.18 12.69
C ILE A 91 -7.52 -4.26 11.30
N TRP A 92 -6.78 -4.88 10.37
CA TRP A 92 -7.25 -5.10 9.00
C TRP A 92 -8.65 -5.73 9.01
N ASP A 93 -9.51 -5.18 8.16
CA ASP A 93 -10.87 -5.67 7.93
C ASP A 93 -11.22 -5.43 6.47
N SER A 94 -11.72 -6.46 5.79
CA SER A 94 -12.02 -6.37 4.36
C SER A 94 -13.06 -5.31 4.02
N PHE A 95 -13.98 -5.01 4.95
CA PHE A 95 -15.06 -4.04 4.72
C PHE A 95 -14.78 -2.66 5.30
N PHE A 96 -14.03 -2.57 6.40
CA PHE A 96 -13.86 -1.32 7.13
C PHE A 96 -12.45 -0.77 7.10
N PHE A 97 -11.44 -1.62 6.98
CA PHE A 97 -10.06 -1.17 6.98
C PHE A 97 -9.15 -2.15 6.26
N ASN A 98 -9.10 -2.09 4.94
CA ASN A 98 -8.21 -2.95 4.14
C ASN A 98 -6.95 -2.19 3.68
N CYS A 99 -6.12 -2.85 2.87
CA CYS A 99 -4.87 -2.26 2.40
C CYS A 99 -5.09 -0.98 1.58
N GLU A 100 -6.16 -0.92 0.83
CA GLU A 100 -6.50 0.24 0.00
C GLU A 100 -7.01 1.40 0.83
N ASP A 101 -7.87 1.13 1.83
CA ASP A 101 -8.36 2.16 2.76
C ASP A 101 -7.20 2.90 3.41
N TYR A 102 -6.18 2.16 3.84
CA TYR A 102 -5.00 2.75 4.47
C TYR A 102 -4.20 3.63 3.50
N VAL A 103 -3.85 3.08 2.35
CA VAL A 103 -3.01 3.81 1.38
C VAL A 103 -3.73 5.02 0.81
N LEU A 104 -5.01 4.89 0.46
CA LEU A 104 -5.77 6.00 -0.10
C LEU A 104 -6.08 7.09 0.93
N GLU A 105 -6.19 6.75 2.22
CA GLU A 105 -6.26 7.75 3.27
C GLU A 105 -5.00 8.63 3.28
N ILE A 106 -3.83 8.03 3.10
CA ILE A 106 -2.57 8.77 3.03
C ILE A 106 -2.55 9.69 1.81
N VAL A 107 -2.91 9.15 0.65
CA VAL A 107 -2.77 9.86 -0.64
C VAL A 107 -3.88 10.90 -0.85
N GLU A 108 -5.11 10.58 -0.47
CA GLU A 108 -6.30 11.38 -0.76
C GLU A 108 -6.90 12.06 0.46
N GLY A 109 -6.47 11.71 1.66
CA GLY A 109 -6.96 12.27 2.90
C GLY A 109 -8.25 11.64 3.43
N HIS A 110 -8.78 10.63 2.76
CA HIS A 110 -9.97 9.91 3.22
C HIS A 110 -9.92 8.45 2.79
N ARG A 111 -10.61 7.61 3.54
CA ARG A 111 -10.65 6.18 3.26
C ARG A 111 -11.60 5.86 2.13
N ARG A 112 -11.17 5.01 1.22
CA ARG A 112 -12.01 4.35 0.24
C ARG A 112 -11.32 3.09 -0.24
N SER A 113 -12.09 2.15 -0.76
CA SER A 113 -11.53 0.91 -1.28
C SER A 113 -12.17 0.50 -2.59
N ASN A 114 -11.35 0.47 -3.62
CA ASN A 114 -11.72 -0.08 -4.91
C ASN A 114 -11.82 -1.60 -4.86
N LEU A 115 -11.07 -2.24 -3.96
CA LEU A 115 -11.19 -3.69 -3.73
C LEU A 115 -12.58 -4.05 -3.24
N ARG A 116 -13.10 -3.28 -2.28
CA ARG A 116 -14.45 -3.47 -1.76
C ARG A 116 -15.51 -3.22 -2.81
N ASP A 117 -15.27 -2.23 -3.67
CA ASP A 117 -16.19 -1.83 -4.72
C ASP A 117 -15.72 -2.29 -6.11
N SER A 118 -14.84 -3.28 -6.19
CA SER A 118 -14.16 -3.69 -7.42
C SER A 118 -15.11 -4.04 -8.57
N TRP A 119 -16.25 -4.64 -8.25
CA TRP A 119 -17.26 -4.95 -9.25
C TRP A 119 -17.94 -3.69 -9.83
N LYS A 120 -17.97 -2.58 -9.10
CA LYS A 120 -18.45 -1.29 -9.60
C LYS A 120 -17.37 -0.60 -10.44
N ILE A 121 -16.12 -0.73 -10.03
CA ILE A 121 -14.99 -0.02 -10.61
C ILE A 121 -14.45 -0.71 -11.85
N ALA A 122 -14.55 -2.02 -11.95
CA ALA A 122 -14.26 -2.74 -13.18
C ALA A 122 -15.02 -2.14 -14.37
N ALA A 123 -16.20 -1.57 -14.14
CA ALA A 123 -16.99 -0.90 -15.14
C ALA A 123 -16.43 0.47 -15.55
N LEU A 124 -15.56 1.09 -14.77
CA LEU A 124 -15.03 2.42 -15.06
C LEU A 124 -13.72 2.37 -15.86
N GLY A 125 -13.07 1.23 -15.97
CA GLY A 125 -11.92 1.02 -16.84
C GLY A 125 -10.71 1.90 -16.57
N ILE A 126 -10.60 2.48 -15.37
CA ILE A 126 -9.49 3.36 -15.06
C ILE A 126 -8.35 2.53 -14.49
N VAL A 127 -7.40 2.21 -15.34
CA VAL A 127 -6.16 1.56 -14.91
C VAL A 127 -5.00 2.32 -15.53
N ILE A 128 -4.18 2.93 -14.68
CA ILE A 128 -2.94 3.55 -15.12
C ILE A 128 -1.84 2.52 -14.89
N LEU A 129 -1.37 1.93 -15.96
CA LEU A 129 -0.25 1.00 -15.91
C LEU A 129 1.04 1.74 -16.16
N ILE A 130 1.97 1.61 -15.24
CA ILE A 130 3.34 2.04 -15.47
C ILE A 130 4.09 0.83 -15.98
N ALA A 131 4.55 0.91 -17.21
CA ALA A 131 5.39 -0.14 -17.78
C ALA A 131 6.71 -0.19 -17.01
N LEU A 132 7.05 -1.35 -16.55
CA LEU A 132 8.27 -1.59 -15.77
C LEU A 132 9.30 -2.32 -16.62
#